data_90ee946595869c273072e3a04591c182
#
_entry.id   90ee946595869c273072e3a04591c182
#
_cell.length_a   1.000
_cell.length_b   1.000
_cell.length_c   1.000
_cell.angle_alpha   90.00
_cell.angle_beta   90.00
_cell.angle_gamma   90.00
#
_symmetry.space_group_name_H-M   'P 1'
#
loop_
_entity.id
_entity.type
_entity.pdbx_description
1 polymer ?
#
loop_
_entity_poly.entity_id
_entity_poly.type
_entity_poly.pdbx_seq_one_letter_code
_entity_poly.pdbx_strand_id
1 'polypeptide(L)'
;MKRHKINWRVPKGAELTELDKKVLFYQDKGHLVPTRQLIKTPEQIEGIRRSGVINTGVLDLVEKEIHAGMSTAEIDKLVYEYTRNHGAIPATLGYEGFPKSCCTSINEVVCHGIPSEEEILEEGDIINVDCTTILDGYYADASRMFIIGKTTPQ
;
A
#
# COMPACT_ATOMS: atom_id res chain seq x y z
N MET A 1 11.93 17.86 -25.10
CA MET A 1 11.50 16.49 -24.74
C MET A 1 10.17 16.18 -25.42
N LYS A 2 10.13 15.26 -26.40
CA LYS A 2 8.86 14.78 -26.98
C LYS A 2 8.15 13.98 -25.90
N ARG A 3 7.06 14.49 -25.34
CA ARG A 3 6.16 13.72 -24.48
C ARG A 3 5.63 12.56 -25.34
N HIS A 4 6.01 11.32 -25.04
CA HIS A 4 5.35 10.16 -25.60
C HIS A 4 3.89 10.25 -25.17
N LYS A 5 3.00 10.53 -26.15
CA LYS A 5 1.56 10.47 -25.90
C LYS A 5 1.21 9.02 -25.59
N ILE A 6 0.98 8.72 -24.31
CA ILE A 6 0.38 7.46 -23.88
C ILE A 6 -1.07 7.54 -24.33
N ASN A 7 -1.45 6.74 -25.31
CA ASN A 7 -2.79 6.73 -25.87
C ASN A 7 -3.49 5.43 -25.56
N TRP A 8 -4.78 5.52 -25.21
CA TRP A 8 -5.65 4.38 -25.15
C TRP A 8 -5.87 3.85 -26.57
N ARG A 9 -5.55 2.58 -26.81
CA ARG A 9 -5.72 1.94 -28.12
C ARG A 9 -6.62 0.72 -27.97
N VAL A 10 -7.70 0.70 -28.72
CA VAL A 10 -8.59 -0.46 -28.83
C VAL A 10 -8.10 -1.34 -29.97
N PRO A 11 -8.06 -2.68 -29.83
CA PRO A 11 -7.69 -3.58 -30.92
C PRO A 11 -8.60 -3.38 -32.13
N LYS A 12 -8.03 -3.46 -33.32
CA LYS A 12 -8.78 -3.29 -34.57
C LYS A 12 -9.88 -4.39 -34.67
N GLY A 13 -11.12 -3.96 -34.85
CA GLY A 13 -12.27 -4.85 -34.98
C GLY A 13 -12.91 -5.31 -33.65
N ALA A 14 -12.39 -4.86 -32.51
CA ALA A 14 -13.03 -5.12 -31.22
C ALA A 14 -14.21 -4.16 -30.98
N GLU A 15 -15.28 -4.66 -30.37
CA GLU A 15 -16.36 -3.80 -29.87
C GLU A 15 -15.88 -2.94 -28.70
N LEU A 16 -16.31 -1.67 -28.69
CA LEU A 16 -15.98 -0.74 -27.63
C LEU A 16 -16.77 -1.07 -26.37
N THR A 17 -16.05 -1.38 -25.29
CA THR A 17 -16.67 -1.45 -23.96
C THR A 17 -17.06 -0.05 -23.46
N GLU A 18 -17.87 0.04 -22.43
CA GLU A 18 -18.20 1.33 -21.78
C GLU A 18 -16.95 2.03 -21.24
N LEU A 19 -15.97 1.27 -20.76
CA LEU A 19 -14.68 1.80 -20.36
C LEU A 19 -13.92 2.42 -21.54
N ASP A 20 -13.88 1.72 -22.69
CA ASP A 20 -13.23 2.23 -23.89
C ASP A 20 -13.85 3.56 -24.33
N LYS A 21 -15.18 3.63 -24.38
CA LYS A 21 -15.92 4.85 -24.74
C LYS A 21 -15.57 6.01 -23.81
N LYS A 22 -15.57 5.77 -22.50
CA LYS A 22 -15.26 6.78 -21.51
C LYS A 22 -13.81 7.29 -21.64
N VAL A 23 -12.85 6.38 -21.79
CA VAL A 23 -11.42 6.76 -21.89
C VAL A 23 -11.15 7.52 -23.19
N LEU A 24 -11.70 7.05 -24.32
CA LEU A 24 -11.57 7.73 -25.62
C LEU A 24 -12.18 9.15 -25.59
N PHE A 25 -13.33 9.32 -24.95
CA PHE A 25 -13.94 10.65 -24.76
C PHE A 25 -13.00 11.64 -24.05
N TYR A 26 -12.32 11.23 -22.98
CA TYR A 26 -11.37 12.09 -22.29
C TYR A 26 -10.08 12.29 -23.08
N GLN A 27 -9.61 11.24 -23.78
CA GLN A 27 -8.43 11.34 -24.66
C GLN A 27 -8.63 12.35 -25.78
N ASP A 28 -9.80 12.35 -26.43
CA ASP A 28 -10.15 13.29 -27.50
C ASP A 28 -10.21 14.75 -26.99
N LYS A 29 -10.55 14.93 -25.71
CA LYS A 29 -10.50 16.24 -25.05
C LYS A 29 -9.08 16.67 -24.61
N GLY A 30 -8.07 15.86 -24.92
CA GLY A 30 -6.67 16.15 -24.59
C GLY A 30 -6.24 15.83 -23.17
N HIS A 31 -7.08 15.12 -22.39
CA HIS A 31 -6.68 14.64 -21.05
C HIS A 31 -5.64 13.52 -21.15
N LEU A 32 -4.79 13.43 -20.12
CA LEU A 32 -3.91 12.29 -19.95
C LEU A 32 -4.77 11.09 -19.52
N VAL A 33 -4.69 9.99 -20.27
CA VAL A 33 -5.44 8.78 -20.00
C VAL A 33 -4.51 7.58 -19.76
N PRO A 34 -4.94 6.56 -18.99
CA PRO A 34 -4.15 5.35 -18.77
C PRO A 34 -3.99 4.53 -20.05
N THR A 35 -3.08 3.57 -20.07
CA THR A 35 -2.98 2.56 -21.14
C THR A 35 -3.82 1.34 -20.80
N ARG A 36 -4.23 0.57 -21.81
CA ARG A 36 -4.93 -0.72 -21.61
C ARG A 36 -4.09 -1.76 -20.85
N GLN A 37 -2.78 -1.61 -20.82
CA GLN A 37 -1.87 -2.47 -20.04
C GLN A 37 -2.13 -2.41 -18.54
N LEU A 38 -2.83 -1.37 -18.05
CA LEU A 38 -3.23 -1.26 -16.64
C LEU A 38 -4.46 -2.11 -16.30
N ILE A 39 -5.19 -2.63 -17.31
CA ILE A 39 -6.30 -3.56 -17.09
C ILE A 39 -5.73 -4.91 -16.70
N LYS A 40 -6.08 -5.40 -15.53
CA LYS A 40 -5.61 -6.68 -15.01
C LYS A 40 -6.46 -7.83 -15.52
N THR A 41 -5.83 -8.97 -15.76
CA THR A 41 -6.54 -10.23 -16.03
C THR A 41 -7.13 -10.82 -14.74
N PRO A 42 -8.09 -11.77 -14.83
CA PRO A 42 -8.60 -12.46 -13.65
C PRO A 42 -7.49 -13.12 -12.81
N GLU A 43 -6.49 -13.71 -13.44
CA GLU A 43 -5.34 -14.34 -12.78
C GLU A 43 -4.47 -13.31 -12.04
N GLN A 44 -4.26 -12.14 -12.64
CA GLN A 44 -3.53 -11.05 -12.00
C GLN A 44 -4.31 -10.48 -10.80
N ILE A 45 -5.63 -10.35 -10.92
CA ILE A 45 -6.49 -9.91 -9.82
C ILE A 45 -6.43 -10.91 -8.67
N GLU A 46 -6.44 -12.21 -8.96
CA GLU A 46 -6.34 -13.24 -7.92
C GLU A 46 -4.94 -13.24 -7.26
N GLY A 47 -3.87 -13.01 -8.02
CA GLY A 47 -2.54 -12.82 -7.45
C GLY A 47 -2.47 -11.64 -6.49
N ILE A 48 -3.03 -10.49 -6.88
CA ILE A 48 -3.12 -9.28 -6.03
C ILE A 48 -3.96 -9.59 -4.78
N ARG A 49 -5.08 -10.33 -4.92
CA ARG A 49 -5.96 -10.71 -3.80
C ARG A 49 -5.21 -11.56 -2.76
N ARG A 50 -4.43 -12.56 -3.20
CA ARG A 50 -3.63 -13.39 -2.30
C ARG A 50 -2.59 -12.58 -1.54
N SER A 51 -1.90 -11.65 -2.20
CA SER A 51 -1.00 -10.71 -1.53
C SER A 51 -1.75 -9.83 -0.54
N GLY A 52 -2.96 -9.37 -0.90
CA GLY A 52 -3.84 -8.56 -0.05
C GLY A 52 -4.27 -9.25 1.23
N VAL A 53 -4.51 -10.57 1.19
CA VAL A 53 -4.85 -11.34 2.40
C VAL A 53 -3.70 -11.31 3.42
N ILE A 54 -2.45 -11.42 2.95
CA ILE A 54 -1.28 -11.32 3.84
C ILE A 54 -1.16 -9.89 4.35
N ASN A 55 -1.30 -8.90 3.48
CA ASN A 55 -1.15 -7.50 3.84
C ASN A 55 -2.16 -7.03 4.89
N THR A 56 -3.43 -7.43 4.74
CA THR A 56 -4.45 -7.14 5.76
C THR A 56 -4.21 -7.91 7.05
N GLY A 57 -3.74 -9.16 6.96
CA GLY A 57 -3.37 -9.96 8.13
C GLY A 57 -2.22 -9.37 8.95
N VAL A 58 -1.28 -8.68 8.30
CA VAL A 58 -0.25 -7.89 8.99
C VAL A 58 -0.90 -6.80 9.85
N LEU A 59 -1.82 -6.01 9.26
CA LEU A 59 -2.49 -4.91 9.98
C LEU A 59 -3.39 -5.43 11.10
N ASP A 60 -4.02 -6.60 10.92
CA ASP A 60 -4.80 -7.26 11.97
C ASP A 60 -3.92 -7.77 13.13
N LEU A 61 -2.68 -8.19 12.85
CA LEU A 61 -1.70 -8.53 13.88
C LEU A 61 -1.26 -7.28 14.64
N VAL A 62 -0.89 -6.21 13.93
CA VAL A 62 -0.49 -4.94 14.56
C VAL A 62 -1.61 -4.43 15.47
N GLU A 63 -2.88 -4.49 15.05
CA GLU A 63 -4.03 -4.08 15.88
C GLU A 63 -4.13 -4.83 17.21
N LYS A 64 -3.73 -6.09 17.25
CA LYS A 64 -3.77 -6.91 18.47
C LYS A 64 -2.60 -6.65 19.42
N GLU A 65 -1.47 -6.29 18.87
CA GLU A 65 -0.21 -6.20 19.63
C GLU A 65 0.17 -4.77 20.00
N ILE A 66 -0.33 -3.76 19.27
CA ILE A 66 0.04 -2.37 19.46
C ILE A 66 -0.45 -1.81 20.79
N HIS A 67 0.44 -1.15 21.54
CA HIS A 67 0.13 -0.57 22.84
C HIS A 67 1.08 0.57 23.20
N ALA A 68 0.71 1.39 24.19
CA ALA A 68 1.62 2.38 24.78
C ALA A 68 2.88 1.74 25.37
N GLY A 69 4.03 2.35 25.15
CA GLY A 69 5.34 1.83 25.53
C GLY A 69 6.03 0.97 24.49
N MET A 70 5.32 0.61 23.40
CA MET A 70 5.90 -0.11 22.25
C MET A 70 6.67 0.86 21.36
N SER A 71 7.85 0.47 20.89
CA SER A 71 8.59 1.25 19.89
C SER A 71 8.05 1.00 18.48
N THR A 72 8.24 1.97 17.59
CA THR A 72 7.89 1.77 16.18
C THR A 72 8.77 0.73 15.49
N ALA A 73 10.01 0.49 16.00
CA ALA A 73 10.86 -0.62 15.55
C ALA A 73 10.29 -2.00 15.89
N GLU A 74 9.57 -2.15 17.01
CA GLU A 74 8.89 -3.39 17.36
C GLU A 74 7.71 -3.65 16.39
N ILE A 75 6.99 -2.61 15.97
CA ILE A 75 5.96 -2.71 14.92
C ILE A 75 6.59 -3.18 13.61
N ASP A 76 7.70 -2.58 13.19
CA ASP A 76 8.43 -2.99 11.98
C ASP A 76 8.84 -4.47 12.04
N LYS A 77 9.30 -4.93 13.20
CA LYS A 77 9.65 -6.33 13.42
C LYS A 77 8.43 -7.26 13.26
N LEU A 78 7.28 -6.91 13.83
CA LEU A 78 6.03 -7.67 13.65
C LEU A 78 5.66 -7.76 12.17
N VAL A 79 5.70 -6.63 11.45
CA VAL A 79 5.40 -6.56 10.01
C VAL A 79 6.35 -7.46 9.21
N TYR A 80 7.66 -7.36 9.47
CA TYR A 80 8.68 -8.15 8.80
C TYR A 80 8.45 -9.64 9.02
N GLU A 81 8.38 -10.08 10.29
CA GLU A 81 8.27 -11.48 10.66
C GLU A 81 6.98 -12.11 10.12
N TYR A 82 5.85 -11.44 10.26
CA TYR A 82 4.58 -11.94 9.73
C TYR A 82 4.64 -12.12 8.22
N THR A 83 5.07 -11.10 7.51
CA THR A 83 5.17 -11.12 6.04
C THR A 83 6.08 -12.26 5.56
N ARG A 84 7.27 -12.40 6.18
CA ARG A 84 8.23 -13.45 5.83
C ARG A 84 7.72 -14.86 6.15
N ASN A 85 7.05 -15.03 7.28
CA ASN A 85 6.49 -16.32 7.71
C ASN A 85 5.36 -16.80 6.78
N HIS A 86 4.70 -15.87 6.07
CA HIS A 86 3.69 -16.19 5.06
C HIS A 86 4.26 -16.31 3.63
N GLY A 87 5.59 -16.40 3.48
CA GLY A 87 6.25 -16.58 2.19
C GLY A 87 6.28 -15.33 1.30
N ALA A 88 5.93 -14.17 1.85
CA ALA A 88 5.90 -12.90 1.15
C ALA A 88 7.13 -12.03 1.49
N ILE A 89 7.23 -10.88 0.82
CA ILE A 89 8.32 -9.92 0.98
C ILE A 89 7.71 -8.56 1.33
N PRO A 90 8.19 -7.84 2.38
CA PRO A 90 7.86 -6.44 2.60
C PRO A 90 8.45 -5.60 1.47
N ALA A 91 7.61 -4.95 0.67
CA ALA A 91 8.06 -4.23 -0.52
C ALA A 91 8.83 -2.95 -0.19
N THR A 92 8.55 -2.34 0.95
CA THR A 92 9.18 -1.11 1.44
C THR A 92 10.66 -1.31 1.74
N LEU A 93 11.03 -2.49 2.24
CA LEU A 93 12.39 -2.77 2.67
C LEU A 93 13.37 -2.74 1.48
N GLY A 94 14.26 -1.77 1.49
CA GLY A 94 15.27 -1.56 0.43
C GLY A 94 14.75 -0.76 -0.77
N TYR A 95 13.45 -0.44 -0.84
CA TYR A 95 12.91 0.38 -1.93
C TYR A 95 13.48 1.81 -1.85
N GLU A 96 14.18 2.24 -2.92
CA GLU A 96 14.88 3.53 -2.97
C GLU A 96 15.77 3.84 -1.74
N GLY A 97 16.27 2.78 -1.09
CA GLY A 97 17.11 2.89 0.11
C GLY A 97 16.33 2.97 1.43
N PHE A 98 15.01 2.82 1.43
CA PHE A 98 14.22 2.81 2.66
C PHE A 98 14.62 1.62 3.56
N PRO A 99 14.97 1.84 4.86
CA PRO A 99 15.67 0.82 5.65
C PRO A 99 14.75 -0.15 6.40
N LYS A 100 13.42 0.00 6.30
CA LYS A 100 12.43 -0.69 7.13
C LYS A 100 11.34 -1.38 6.30
N SER A 101 10.57 -2.25 6.93
CA SER A 101 9.55 -3.10 6.28
C SER A 101 8.19 -2.43 6.13
N CYS A 102 7.96 -1.37 6.89
CA CYS A 102 6.74 -0.55 6.86
C CYS A 102 7.07 0.91 7.16
N CYS A 103 6.09 1.79 6.94
CA CYS A 103 6.16 3.16 7.45
C CYS A 103 5.30 3.27 8.71
N THR A 104 5.79 4.04 9.70
CA THR A 104 5.11 4.35 10.95
C THR A 104 5.05 5.86 11.11
N SER A 105 3.86 6.44 11.08
CA SER A 105 3.69 7.89 11.08
C SER A 105 2.80 8.29 12.26
N ILE A 106 3.43 8.90 13.28
CA ILE A 106 2.79 9.26 14.55
C ILE A 106 2.35 10.73 14.50
N ASN A 107 1.15 11.00 14.95
CA ASN A 107 0.57 12.34 15.16
C ASN A 107 0.71 13.24 13.91
N GLU A 108 1.57 14.27 13.96
CA GLU A 108 1.80 15.24 12.89
C GLU A 108 2.61 14.70 11.70
N VAL A 109 3.22 13.52 11.82
CA VAL A 109 3.94 12.90 10.70
C VAL A 109 2.93 12.39 9.68
N VAL A 110 2.86 13.06 8.53
CA VAL A 110 1.81 12.80 7.51
C VAL A 110 1.97 11.42 6.86
N CYS A 111 3.21 11.02 6.50
CA CYS A 111 3.52 9.73 5.88
C CYS A 111 5.02 9.44 5.92
N HIS A 112 5.39 8.20 5.57
CA HIS A 112 6.76 7.72 5.40
C HIS A 112 7.66 7.86 6.65
N GLY A 113 7.08 7.88 7.86
CA GLY A 113 7.85 7.79 9.11
C GLY A 113 8.68 6.51 9.12
N ILE A 114 9.95 6.62 9.56
CA ILE A 114 10.88 5.51 9.57
C ILE A 114 10.87 4.86 10.97
N PRO A 115 10.46 3.60 11.11
CA PRO A 115 10.46 2.90 12.38
C PRO A 115 11.80 3.00 13.13
N SER A 116 11.76 3.37 14.43
CA SER A 116 12.91 3.61 15.28
C SER A 116 12.71 2.99 16.67
N GLU A 117 13.80 2.57 17.31
CA GLU A 117 13.80 2.15 18.71
C GLU A 117 13.61 3.33 19.69
N GLU A 118 13.90 4.54 19.24
CA GLU A 118 13.79 5.77 20.04
C GLU A 118 12.38 6.37 20.02
N GLU A 119 11.55 5.94 19.06
CA GLU A 119 10.18 6.41 18.86
C GLU A 119 9.21 5.49 19.59
N ILE A 120 8.84 5.87 20.81
CA ILE A 120 7.98 5.08 21.71
C ILE A 120 6.58 5.65 21.70
N LEU A 121 5.59 4.77 21.51
CA LEU A 121 4.16 5.13 21.52
C LEU A 121 3.71 5.52 22.95
N GLU A 122 2.96 6.61 23.05
CA GLU A 122 2.37 7.10 24.29
C GLU A 122 0.84 6.99 24.27
N GLU A 123 0.23 6.98 25.45
CA GLU A 123 -1.25 7.08 25.57
C GLU A 123 -1.78 8.36 24.90
N GLY A 124 -2.76 8.20 24.02
CA GLY A 124 -3.37 9.28 23.27
C GLY A 124 -2.78 9.50 21.88
N ASP A 125 -1.67 8.85 21.53
CA ASP A 125 -1.12 8.91 20.18
C ASP A 125 -2.08 8.30 19.16
N ILE A 126 -2.01 8.83 17.95
CA ILE A 126 -2.52 8.19 16.74
C ILE A 126 -1.34 7.82 15.85
N ILE A 127 -1.37 6.64 15.26
CA ILE A 127 -0.30 6.18 14.38
C ILE A 127 -0.89 5.55 13.12
N ASN A 128 -0.36 5.95 11.96
CA ASN A 128 -0.57 5.25 10.69
C ASN A 128 0.53 4.22 10.51
N VAL A 129 0.13 2.95 10.32
CA VAL A 129 1.05 1.88 9.91
C VAL A 129 0.71 1.52 8.47
N ASP A 130 1.69 1.68 7.58
CA ASP A 130 1.56 1.53 6.13
C ASP A 130 2.48 0.43 5.62
N CYS A 131 1.89 -0.60 5.04
CA CYS A 131 2.56 -1.82 4.64
C CYS A 131 2.28 -2.16 3.18
N THR A 132 3.31 -2.51 2.44
CA THR A 132 3.20 -3.09 1.10
C THR A 132 3.80 -4.48 1.09
N THR A 133 3.02 -5.46 0.63
CA THR A 133 3.39 -6.87 0.56
C THR A 133 3.56 -7.33 -0.88
N ILE A 134 4.59 -8.14 -1.15
CA ILE A 134 4.79 -8.82 -2.43
C ILE A 134 4.68 -10.32 -2.22
N LEU A 135 3.73 -10.96 -2.90
CA LEU A 135 3.60 -12.41 -2.98
C LEU A 135 3.61 -12.84 -4.45
N ASP A 136 4.52 -13.73 -4.84
CA ASP A 136 4.65 -14.24 -6.22
C ASP A 136 4.72 -13.12 -7.29
N GLY A 137 5.34 -11.98 -6.94
CA GLY A 137 5.45 -10.81 -7.82
C GLY A 137 4.21 -9.91 -7.87
N TYR A 138 3.16 -10.20 -7.10
CA TYR A 138 1.97 -9.37 -6.98
C TYR A 138 2.02 -8.50 -5.73
N TYR A 139 1.71 -7.23 -5.89
CA TYR A 139 1.74 -6.22 -4.83
C TYR A 139 0.36 -6.01 -4.24
N ALA A 140 0.32 -5.84 -2.93
CA ALA A 140 -0.82 -5.30 -2.21
C ALA A 140 -0.34 -4.27 -1.20
N ASP A 141 -1.04 -3.16 -1.15
CA ASP A 141 -0.70 -1.99 -0.35
C ASP A 141 -1.91 -1.56 0.46
N ALA A 142 -1.72 -1.33 1.75
CA ALA A 142 -2.75 -0.81 2.65
C ALA A 142 -2.12 -0.20 3.90
N SER A 143 -2.81 0.81 4.43
CA SER A 143 -2.48 1.38 5.73
C SER A 143 -3.68 1.36 6.67
N ARG A 144 -3.41 1.45 7.97
CA ARG A 144 -4.43 1.57 9.01
C ARG A 144 -3.98 2.56 10.07
N MET A 145 -4.95 3.38 10.53
CA MET A 145 -4.76 4.22 11.70
C MET A 145 -5.08 3.44 12.97
N PHE A 146 -4.21 3.57 13.95
CA PHE A 146 -4.42 3.02 15.29
C PHE A 146 -4.44 4.15 16.31
N ILE A 147 -5.26 3.99 17.33
CA ILE A 147 -5.34 4.90 18.47
C ILE A 147 -4.71 4.18 19.66
N ILE A 148 -3.73 4.79 20.29
CA ILE A 148 -3.04 4.22 21.45
C ILE A 148 -3.78 4.63 22.72
N GLY A 149 -4.44 3.64 23.36
CA GLY A 149 -5.23 3.88 24.56
C GLY A 149 -6.49 4.71 24.28
N LYS A 150 -6.65 5.87 24.95
CA LYS A 150 -7.83 6.73 24.84
C LYS A 150 -7.45 8.07 24.26
N THR A 151 -8.17 8.50 23.21
CA THR A 151 -8.07 9.86 22.70
C THR A 151 -9.21 10.73 23.26
N THR A 152 -9.03 12.04 23.18
CA THR A 152 -10.12 13.01 23.42
C THR A 152 -11.03 13.07 22.21
N PRO A 153 -12.38 13.08 22.39
CA PRO A 153 -13.27 13.41 21.28
C PRO A 153 -12.95 14.83 20.77
N GLN A 154 -12.80 14.96 19.46
CA GLN A 154 -12.75 16.27 18.82
C GLN A 154 -14.15 16.86 18.74
#